data_22df019e6cbe9722fe37d1b39971f436
#
_entry.id   22df019e6cbe9722fe37d1b39971f436
#
_cell.length_a   1.000
_cell.length_b   1.000
_cell.length_c   1.000
_cell.angle_alpha   90.00
_cell.angle_beta   90.00
_cell.angle_gamma   90.00
#
_symmetry.space_group_name_H-M   'P 1'
#
loop_
_entity.id
_entity.type
_entity.pdbx_description
1 polymer ?
#
loop_
_entity_poly.entity_id
_entity_poly.type
_entity_poly.pdbx_seq_one_letter_code
_entity_poly.pdbx_strand_id
1 'polypeptide(L)'
;MDKNTHSSGSVVQAFGNLLHVKFDSPIRQGEVARVIVGEESLLGEVIEIAGDIAKIQVFEDTRGVKFNTPVHFMGHLLEAELGPGLLSTIFDGLQNPLEKVADATGVYLERGIYLPPLDREKKWDFTPLAKPGDVLKRGDSIGFVPEGRFRHMIMVPFSHFGKITITSIA
;
A
#
# COMPACT_ATOMS: atom_id res chain seq x y z
N MET A 1 5.60 14.71 -15.06
CA MET A 1 5.82 15.78 -14.02
C MET A 1 4.86 15.48 -12.89
N ASP A 2 5.22 14.52 -12.04
CA ASP A 2 4.43 14.23 -10.84
C ASP A 2 5.03 15.00 -9.67
N LYS A 3 4.48 16.16 -9.40
CA LYS A 3 4.63 16.75 -8.08
C LYS A 3 3.68 16.01 -7.15
N ASN A 4 4.17 14.96 -6.50
CA ASN A 4 3.55 14.40 -5.30
C ASN A 4 3.59 15.47 -4.21
N THR A 5 2.70 16.46 -4.30
CA THR A 5 2.39 17.34 -3.18
C THR A 5 1.47 16.55 -2.26
N HIS A 6 2.07 15.76 -1.38
CA HIS A 6 1.31 15.14 -0.29
C HIS A 6 0.69 16.26 0.54
N SER A 7 -0.63 16.19 0.72
CA SER A 7 -1.33 17.07 1.64
C SER A 7 -0.81 16.83 3.05
N SER A 8 -0.71 17.87 3.86
CA SER A 8 -0.23 17.78 5.23
C SER A 8 -1.27 18.29 6.22
N GLY A 9 -1.13 17.85 7.46
CA GLY A 9 -1.96 18.28 8.56
C GLY A 9 -1.24 18.13 9.89
N SER A 10 -1.91 18.48 10.96
CA SER A 10 -1.40 18.34 12.32
C SER A 10 -2.49 17.86 13.27
N VAL A 11 -2.10 17.02 14.22
CA VAL A 11 -3.01 16.50 15.24
C VAL A 11 -3.47 17.62 16.15
N VAL A 12 -4.78 17.79 16.29
CA VAL A 12 -5.40 18.75 17.22
C VAL A 12 -5.99 18.05 18.44
N GLN A 13 -6.33 16.75 18.33
CA GLN A 13 -6.89 15.97 19.42
C GLN A 13 -6.66 14.48 19.19
N ALA A 14 -6.48 13.71 20.27
CA ALA A 14 -6.31 12.27 20.21
C ALA A 14 -7.20 11.58 21.24
N PHE A 15 -7.92 10.54 20.81
CA PHE A 15 -8.79 9.69 21.62
C PHE A 15 -8.43 8.22 21.37
N GLY A 16 -7.48 7.69 22.12
CA GLY A 16 -6.94 6.38 21.81
C GLY A 16 -6.31 6.39 20.42
N ASN A 17 -6.76 5.52 19.54
CA ASN A 17 -6.30 5.42 18.15
C ASN A 17 -7.09 6.27 17.14
N LEU A 18 -8.05 7.08 17.63
CA LEU A 18 -8.77 8.05 16.81
C LEU A 18 -8.12 9.43 16.97
N LEU A 19 -7.61 9.97 15.89
CA LEU A 19 -6.99 11.30 15.86
C LEU A 19 -7.87 12.29 15.10
N HIS A 20 -8.01 13.49 15.66
CA HIS A 20 -8.53 14.64 14.93
C HIS A 20 -7.34 15.43 14.39
N VAL A 21 -7.33 15.65 13.10
CA VAL A 21 -6.22 16.27 12.38
C VAL A 21 -6.75 17.45 11.60
N LYS A 22 -6.18 18.63 11.87
CA LYS A 22 -6.43 19.81 11.05
C LYS A 22 -5.60 19.74 9.78
N PHE A 23 -6.21 20.01 8.65
CA PHE A 23 -5.56 19.99 7.34
C PHE A 23 -5.90 21.28 6.55
N ASP A 24 -5.07 21.59 5.56
CA ASP A 24 -5.19 22.82 4.75
C ASP A 24 -5.28 22.54 3.23
N SER A 25 -5.15 21.29 2.83
CA SER A 25 -5.11 20.88 1.44
C SER A 25 -6.17 19.79 1.17
N PRO A 26 -6.68 19.65 -0.04
CA PRO A 26 -7.73 18.67 -0.35
C PRO A 26 -7.32 17.24 0.01
N ILE A 27 -8.16 16.58 0.77
CA ILE A 27 -8.04 15.15 1.15
C ILE A 27 -9.35 14.41 0.86
N ARG A 28 -9.32 13.09 0.93
CA ARG A 28 -10.50 12.24 0.69
C ARG A 28 -10.76 11.29 1.85
N GLN A 29 -12.02 10.97 2.08
CA GLN A 29 -12.39 9.87 2.96
C GLN A 29 -11.85 8.54 2.42
N GLY A 30 -11.35 7.68 3.28
CA GLY A 30 -10.67 6.44 2.94
C GLY A 30 -9.17 6.63 2.58
N GLU A 31 -8.69 7.87 2.52
CA GLU A 31 -7.29 8.15 2.20
C GLU A 31 -6.37 7.69 3.33
N VAL A 32 -5.26 7.08 2.93
CA VAL A 32 -4.19 6.69 3.85
C VAL A 32 -3.45 7.92 4.35
N ALA A 33 -3.18 7.92 5.66
CA ALA A 33 -2.40 8.96 6.31
C ALA A 33 -1.25 8.35 7.13
N ARG A 34 -0.14 9.07 7.21
CA ARG A 34 1.02 8.74 8.05
C ARG A 34 1.17 9.77 9.15
N VAL A 35 1.11 9.32 10.38
CA VAL A 35 1.30 10.13 11.59
C VAL A 35 2.75 9.99 12.04
N ILE A 36 3.50 11.09 12.08
CA ILE A 36 4.94 11.07 12.34
C ILE A 36 5.22 11.29 13.83
N VAL A 37 5.70 10.26 14.50
CA VAL A 37 5.98 10.27 15.95
C VAL A 37 7.47 10.04 16.17
N GLY A 38 8.25 11.11 16.25
CA GLY A 38 9.72 11.02 16.32
C GLY A 38 10.29 10.42 15.03
N GLU A 39 10.93 9.27 15.12
CA GLU A 39 11.46 8.52 13.98
C GLU A 39 10.46 7.50 13.42
N GLU A 40 9.36 7.26 14.11
CA GLU A 40 8.32 6.31 13.72
C GLU A 40 7.26 6.97 12.83
N SER A 41 6.66 6.17 11.96
CA SER A 41 5.56 6.59 11.09
C SER A 41 4.40 5.62 11.24
N LEU A 42 3.32 6.06 11.88
CA LEU A 42 2.14 5.23 12.12
C LEU A 42 1.16 5.38 10.96
N LEU A 43 0.59 4.27 10.52
CA LEU A 43 -0.39 4.26 9.43
C LEU A 43 -1.81 4.43 9.97
N GLY A 44 -2.63 5.16 9.24
CA GLY A 44 -4.04 5.33 9.55
C GLY A 44 -4.85 5.64 8.30
N GLU A 45 -6.15 5.67 8.47
CA GLU A 45 -7.12 5.94 7.40
C GLU A 45 -8.05 7.09 7.79
N VAL A 46 -8.35 7.97 6.86
CA VAL A 46 -9.34 9.04 7.03
C VAL A 46 -10.74 8.44 7.01
N ILE A 47 -11.38 8.36 8.17
CA ILE A 47 -12.73 7.79 8.30
C ILE A 47 -13.84 8.82 8.16
N GLU A 48 -13.56 10.09 8.45
CA GLU A 48 -14.54 11.17 8.37
C GLU A 48 -13.84 12.51 8.11
N ILE A 49 -14.50 13.38 7.38
CA ILE A 49 -14.06 14.77 7.15
C ILE A 49 -15.19 15.70 7.56
N ALA A 50 -14.89 16.65 8.48
CA ALA A 50 -15.83 17.66 8.96
C ALA A 50 -15.17 19.04 8.92
N GLY A 51 -15.51 19.83 7.92
CA GLY A 51 -14.87 21.15 7.70
C GLY A 51 -13.38 21.01 7.40
N ASP A 52 -12.54 21.58 8.25
CA ASP A 52 -11.07 21.53 8.17
C ASP A 52 -10.44 20.46 9.09
N ILE A 53 -11.26 19.56 9.65
CA ILE A 53 -10.85 18.48 10.54
C ILE A 53 -11.12 17.13 9.88
N ALA A 54 -10.07 16.31 9.78
CA ALA A 54 -10.15 14.91 9.44
C ALA A 54 -10.12 14.05 10.72
N LYS A 55 -10.97 13.04 10.80
CA LYS A 55 -10.85 11.97 11.80
C LYS A 55 -10.09 10.82 11.17
N ILE A 56 -8.97 10.47 11.77
CA ILE A 56 -8.08 9.42 11.29
C ILE A 56 -8.10 8.27 12.30
N GLN A 57 -8.42 7.07 11.82
CA GLN A 57 -8.25 5.84 12.56
C GLN A 57 -6.82 5.33 12.35
N VAL A 58 -5.98 5.39 13.38
CA VAL A 58 -4.64 4.80 13.36
C VAL A 58 -4.73 3.31 13.64
N PHE A 59 -4.01 2.48 12.89
CA PHE A 59 -4.06 1.03 13.02
C PHE A 59 -3.21 0.49 14.17
N GLU A 60 -2.33 1.31 14.71
CA GLU A 60 -1.35 0.96 15.72
C GLU A 60 -1.53 1.79 17.00
N ASP A 61 -0.72 1.49 18.02
CA ASP A 61 -0.70 2.23 19.27
C ASP A 61 -0.22 3.67 19.06
N THR A 62 -1.00 4.62 19.52
CA THR A 62 -0.77 6.06 19.36
C THR A 62 0.03 6.69 20.50
N ARG A 63 0.64 5.93 21.38
CA ARG A 63 1.48 6.48 22.45
C ARG A 63 2.57 7.37 21.86
N GLY A 64 2.74 8.54 22.46
CA GLY A 64 3.69 9.56 21.99
C GLY A 64 3.13 10.55 20.97
N VAL A 65 1.94 10.34 20.43
CA VAL A 65 1.23 11.33 19.61
C VAL A 65 0.86 12.52 20.50
N LYS A 66 1.20 13.73 20.06
CA LYS A 66 0.99 14.98 20.79
C LYS A 66 0.20 15.96 19.93
N PHE A 67 -0.26 17.04 20.56
CA PHE A 67 -0.76 18.20 19.84
C PHE A 67 0.30 18.70 18.84
N ASN A 68 -0.11 19.06 17.65
CA ASN A 68 0.74 19.42 16.50
C ASN A 68 1.66 18.32 15.97
N THR A 69 1.44 17.03 16.32
CA THR A 69 2.14 15.92 15.63
C THR A 69 1.84 15.99 14.13
N PRO A 70 2.87 15.99 13.26
CA PRO A 70 2.67 16.06 11.81
C PRO A 70 1.96 14.84 11.24
N VAL A 71 1.11 15.08 10.24
CA VAL A 71 0.40 14.05 9.49
C VAL A 71 0.57 14.31 8.00
N HIS A 72 0.93 13.26 7.24
CA HIS A 72 1.04 13.30 5.79
C HIS A 72 -0.05 12.44 5.16
N PHE A 73 -0.87 13.03 4.31
CA PHE A 73 -1.89 12.32 3.54
C PHE A 73 -1.28 11.82 2.24
N MET A 74 -1.51 10.56 1.92
CA MET A 74 -0.77 9.85 0.88
C MET A 74 -1.36 9.99 -0.52
N GLY A 75 -2.56 10.58 -0.66
CA GLY A 75 -3.24 10.78 -1.93
C GLY A 75 -3.90 9.53 -2.53
N HIS A 76 -3.84 8.39 -1.84
CA HIS A 76 -4.44 7.12 -2.27
C HIS A 76 -5.14 6.41 -1.12
N LEU A 77 -6.03 5.47 -1.45
CA LEU A 77 -6.71 4.60 -0.50
C LEU A 77 -5.76 3.49 -0.03
N LEU A 78 -6.18 2.75 1.01
CA LEU A 78 -5.46 1.53 1.39
C LEU A 78 -5.55 0.52 0.24
N GLU A 79 -4.40 0.04 -0.20
CA GLU A 79 -4.26 -0.83 -1.36
C GLU A 79 -3.50 -2.10 -0.96
N ALA A 80 -3.88 -3.23 -1.55
CA ALA A 80 -3.12 -4.47 -1.48
C ALA A 80 -2.27 -4.63 -2.73
N GLU A 81 -1.01 -4.96 -2.56
CA GLU A 81 -0.11 -5.28 -3.66
C GLU A 81 -0.33 -6.74 -4.10
N LEU A 82 -0.71 -6.93 -5.35
CA LEU A 82 -1.00 -8.26 -5.89
C LEU A 82 0.09 -8.68 -6.89
N GLY A 83 0.58 -9.90 -6.74
CA GLY A 83 1.61 -10.44 -7.62
C GLY A 83 2.08 -11.83 -7.19
N PRO A 84 2.99 -12.44 -7.96
CA PRO A 84 3.60 -13.70 -7.59
C PRO A 84 4.37 -13.59 -6.27
N GLY A 85 4.19 -14.56 -5.37
CA GLY A 85 4.78 -14.57 -4.04
C GLY A 85 3.79 -14.38 -2.90
N LEU A 86 2.51 -14.11 -3.21
CA LEU A 86 1.46 -14.02 -2.20
C LEU A 86 1.03 -15.38 -1.64
N LEU A 87 1.02 -16.41 -2.50
CA LEU A 87 0.59 -17.73 -2.07
C LEU A 87 1.62 -18.34 -1.11
N SER A 88 1.11 -19.01 -0.10
CA SER A 88 1.91 -19.65 0.97
C SER A 88 2.65 -18.66 1.89
N THR A 89 2.30 -17.37 1.87
CA THR A 89 2.79 -16.36 2.79
C THR A 89 1.67 -15.92 3.73
N ILE A 90 1.97 -15.74 5.00
CA ILE A 90 1.03 -15.24 6.00
C ILE A 90 1.29 -13.75 6.18
N PHE A 91 0.23 -12.96 6.06
CA PHE A 91 0.27 -11.52 6.19
C PHE A 91 -0.58 -11.03 7.37
N ASP A 92 -0.25 -9.86 7.88
CA ASP A 92 -1.14 -9.11 8.77
C ASP A 92 -2.23 -8.36 7.96
N GLY A 93 -3.07 -7.57 8.65
CA GLY A 93 -4.14 -6.78 8.03
C GLY A 93 -3.65 -5.62 7.15
N LEU A 94 -2.38 -5.26 7.21
CA LEU A 94 -1.72 -4.23 6.40
C LEU A 94 -0.79 -4.82 5.33
N GLN A 95 -0.91 -6.13 5.11
CA GLN A 95 -0.11 -6.90 4.16
C GLN A 95 1.41 -6.93 4.47
N ASN A 96 1.79 -6.82 5.76
CA ASN A 96 3.16 -7.11 6.16
C ASN A 96 3.38 -8.62 6.22
N PRO A 97 4.43 -9.18 5.58
CA PRO A 97 4.71 -10.62 5.66
C PRO A 97 5.24 -10.97 7.05
N LEU A 98 4.46 -11.74 7.82
CA LEU A 98 4.71 -11.99 9.24
C LEU A 98 6.04 -12.69 9.52
N GLU A 99 6.49 -13.58 8.65
CA GLU A 99 7.80 -14.21 8.80
C GLU A 99 8.93 -13.17 8.74
N LYS A 100 8.89 -12.27 7.76
CA LYS A 100 9.89 -11.19 7.62
C LYS A 100 9.81 -10.18 8.78
N VAL A 101 8.60 -9.91 9.27
CA VAL A 101 8.43 -9.07 10.46
C VAL A 101 9.08 -9.73 11.66
N ALA A 102 8.84 -11.03 11.90
CA ALA A 102 9.44 -11.77 13.00
C ALA A 102 10.99 -11.83 12.91
N ASP A 103 11.53 -11.95 11.72
CA ASP A 103 12.98 -11.91 11.48
C ASP A 103 13.58 -10.54 11.82
N ALA A 104 12.83 -9.47 11.56
CA ALA A 104 13.29 -8.10 11.78
C ALA A 104 13.13 -7.64 13.24
N THR A 105 12.05 -8.04 13.93
CA THR A 105 11.67 -7.52 15.27
C THR A 105 11.66 -8.57 16.36
N GLY A 106 11.83 -9.84 16.01
CA GLY A 106 11.71 -10.97 16.96
C GLY A 106 10.24 -11.31 17.23
N VAL A 107 9.98 -11.80 18.46
CA VAL A 107 8.67 -12.34 18.87
C VAL A 107 7.62 -11.25 19.08
N TYR A 108 8.04 -10.01 19.31
CA TYR A 108 7.15 -8.91 19.59
C TYR A 108 6.98 -8.01 18.37
N LEU A 109 5.73 -7.73 18.02
CA LEU A 109 5.41 -6.77 16.95
C LEU A 109 5.72 -5.35 17.44
N GLU A 110 6.62 -4.69 16.75
CA GLU A 110 6.90 -3.27 16.95
C GLU A 110 6.02 -2.45 16.01
N ARG A 111 5.59 -1.26 16.47
CA ARG A 111 4.80 -0.35 15.65
C ARG A 111 5.68 0.40 14.65
N GLY A 112 5.07 0.91 13.59
CA GLY A 112 5.77 1.69 12.55
C GLY A 112 6.61 0.85 11.61
N ILE A 113 6.47 -0.50 11.63
CA ILE A 113 7.18 -1.40 10.74
C ILE A 113 6.28 -1.79 9.58
N TYR A 114 6.70 -1.40 8.39
CA TYR A 114 6.01 -1.73 7.13
C TYR A 114 7.02 -2.33 6.17
N LEU A 115 6.83 -3.59 5.84
CA LEU A 115 7.71 -4.33 4.94
C LEU A 115 7.03 -4.52 3.57
N PRO A 116 7.80 -4.51 2.48
CA PRO A 116 7.24 -4.83 1.17
C PRO A 116 6.56 -6.20 1.18
N PRO A 117 5.29 -6.30 0.76
CA PRO A 117 4.56 -7.56 0.79
C PRO A 117 5.11 -8.59 -0.20
N LEU A 118 5.64 -8.12 -1.34
CA LEU A 118 6.24 -8.97 -2.35
C LEU A 118 7.77 -8.89 -2.31
N ASP A 119 8.42 -10.02 -2.58
CA ASP A 119 9.85 -10.07 -2.76
C ASP A 119 10.22 -9.63 -4.18
N ARG A 120 10.78 -8.41 -4.31
CA ARG A 120 11.17 -7.82 -5.58
C ARG A 120 12.46 -8.40 -6.15
N GLU A 121 13.27 -9.07 -5.33
CA GLU A 121 14.52 -9.71 -5.75
C GLU A 121 14.28 -11.11 -6.32
N LYS A 122 13.17 -11.75 -5.94
CA LYS A 122 12.80 -13.07 -6.40
C LYS A 122 12.50 -13.06 -7.89
N LYS A 123 13.18 -13.91 -8.63
CA LYS A 123 12.94 -14.13 -10.06
C LYS A 123 11.98 -15.31 -10.26
N TRP A 124 11.18 -15.22 -11.31
CA TRP A 124 10.15 -16.18 -11.63
C TRP A 124 10.33 -16.67 -13.06
N ASP A 125 10.12 -17.98 -13.30
CA ASP A 125 10.14 -18.56 -14.63
C ASP A 125 8.86 -18.19 -15.38
N PHE A 126 8.96 -17.17 -16.22
CA PHE A 126 7.82 -16.66 -16.95
C PHE A 126 7.56 -17.51 -18.20
N THR A 127 6.31 -17.94 -18.39
CA THR A 127 5.85 -18.63 -19.60
C THR A 127 4.89 -17.70 -20.35
N PRO A 128 5.28 -17.20 -21.54
CA PRO A 128 4.46 -16.32 -22.32
C PRO A 128 3.26 -17.04 -22.93
N LEU A 129 2.10 -16.41 -22.96
CA LEU A 129 0.89 -16.82 -23.70
C LEU A 129 0.64 -15.89 -24.88
N ALA A 130 0.95 -14.61 -24.73
CA ALA A 130 0.87 -13.63 -25.80
C ALA A 130 2.09 -13.73 -26.73
N LYS A 131 1.96 -13.22 -27.95
CA LYS A 131 3.00 -13.19 -28.99
C LYS A 131 3.23 -11.77 -29.48
N PRO A 132 4.43 -11.46 -30.02
CA PRO A 132 4.65 -10.18 -30.70
C PRO A 132 3.59 -9.96 -31.80
N GLY A 133 2.99 -8.77 -31.79
CA GLY A 133 1.88 -8.39 -32.69
C GLY A 133 0.50 -8.54 -32.08
N ASP A 134 0.33 -9.28 -30.97
CA ASP A 134 -0.96 -9.38 -30.30
C ASP A 134 -1.41 -8.04 -29.75
N VAL A 135 -2.72 -7.78 -29.85
CA VAL A 135 -3.35 -6.55 -29.34
C VAL A 135 -4.18 -6.92 -28.11
N LEU A 136 -3.75 -6.47 -26.97
CA LEU A 136 -4.33 -6.77 -25.67
C LEU A 136 -4.99 -5.53 -25.06
N LYS A 137 -5.86 -5.75 -24.09
CA LYS A 137 -6.49 -4.74 -23.23
C LYS A 137 -6.30 -5.10 -21.76
N ARG A 138 -6.64 -4.18 -20.86
CA ARG A 138 -6.59 -4.41 -19.42
C ARG A 138 -7.29 -5.71 -19.02
N GLY A 139 -6.64 -6.50 -18.16
CA GLY A 139 -7.11 -7.79 -17.70
C GLY A 139 -6.81 -8.96 -18.64
N ASP A 140 -6.35 -8.71 -19.89
CA ASP A 140 -5.92 -9.80 -20.76
C ASP A 140 -4.61 -10.41 -20.28
N SER A 141 -4.50 -11.74 -20.37
CA SER A 141 -3.31 -12.47 -19.90
C SER A 141 -2.15 -12.33 -20.87
N ILE A 142 -0.98 -11.96 -20.36
CA ILE A 142 0.28 -11.89 -21.11
C ILE A 142 1.01 -13.23 -21.06
N GLY A 143 0.97 -13.88 -19.89
CA GLY A 143 1.62 -15.15 -19.63
C GLY A 143 1.31 -15.61 -18.20
N PHE A 144 2.10 -16.53 -17.68
CA PHE A 144 2.00 -16.98 -16.31
C PHE A 144 3.37 -17.33 -15.72
N VAL A 145 3.43 -17.36 -14.40
CA VAL A 145 4.56 -17.92 -13.65
C VAL A 145 4.08 -19.04 -12.74
N PRO A 146 4.87 -20.10 -12.50
CA PRO A 146 4.51 -21.15 -11.56
C PRO A 146 4.68 -20.63 -10.12
N GLU A 147 3.61 -20.73 -9.34
CA GLU A 147 3.61 -20.41 -7.90
C GLU A 147 3.10 -21.65 -7.14
N GLY A 148 4.02 -22.49 -6.71
CA GLY A 148 3.70 -23.83 -6.22
C GLY A 148 3.00 -24.68 -7.28
N ARG A 149 1.78 -25.14 -7.02
CA ARG A 149 0.95 -25.90 -7.97
C ARG A 149 0.03 -25.02 -8.83
N PHE A 150 0.06 -23.72 -8.63
CA PHE A 150 -0.80 -22.79 -9.36
C PHE A 150 -0.03 -22.10 -10.49
N ARG A 151 -0.75 -21.72 -11.53
CA ARG A 151 -0.28 -20.82 -12.57
C ARG A 151 -0.74 -19.41 -12.21
N HIS A 152 0.17 -18.59 -11.70
CA HIS A 152 -0.12 -17.20 -11.42
C HIS A 152 -0.14 -16.43 -12.74
N MET A 153 -1.32 -15.96 -13.14
CA MET A 153 -1.49 -15.27 -14.42
C MET A 153 -0.95 -13.85 -14.34
N ILE A 154 -0.10 -13.51 -15.29
CA ILE A 154 0.40 -12.14 -15.48
C ILE A 154 -0.48 -11.47 -16.52
N MET A 155 -1.08 -10.34 -16.14
CA MET A 155 -2.09 -9.64 -16.94
C MET A 155 -1.68 -8.21 -17.23
N VAL A 156 -2.28 -7.63 -18.27
CA VAL A 156 -2.22 -6.18 -18.48
C VAL A 156 -2.89 -5.47 -17.30
N PRO A 157 -2.21 -4.53 -16.62
CA PRO A 157 -2.75 -3.83 -15.45
C PRO A 157 -4.09 -3.16 -15.71
N PHE A 158 -5.00 -3.22 -14.75
CA PHE A 158 -6.32 -2.58 -14.84
C PHE A 158 -6.26 -1.04 -14.93
N SER A 159 -5.16 -0.44 -14.46
CA SER A 159 -4.88 0.99 -14.58
C SER A 159 -4.54 1.43 -16.01
N HIS A 160 -4.23 0.47 -16.91
CA HIS A 160 -3.93 0.78 -18.31
C HIS A 160 -5.21 0.92 -19.12
N PHE A 161 -5.40 2.10 -19.73
CA PHE A 161 -6.55 2.37 -20.60
C PHE A 161 -6.16 2.24 -22.07
N GLY A 162 -7.08 1.66 -22.86
CA GLY A 162 -6.89 1.46 -24.29
C GLY A 162 -6.34 0.07 -24.66
N LYS A 163 -5.85 -0.04 -25.88
CA LYS A 163 -5.24 -1.25 -26.42
C LYS A 163 -3.72 -1.11 -26.37
N ILE A 164 -3.03 -2.17 -26.04
CA ILE A 164 -1.57 -2.28 -26.13
C ILE A 164 -1.21 -3.33 -27.18
N THR A 165 -0.12 -3.11 -27.89
CA THR A 165 0.42 -4.10 -28.82
C THR A 165 1.71 -4.66 -28.23
N ILE A 166 1.82 -5.98 -28.16
CA ILE A 166 3.03 -6.66 -27.72
C ILE A 166 4.13 -6.48 -28.79
N THR A 167 5.19 -5.79 -28.45
CA THR A 167 6.33 -5.58 -29.36
C THR A 167 7.38 -6.67 -29.20
N SER A 168 7.61 -7.10 -27.96
CA SER A 168 8.52 -8.22 -27.65
C SER A 168 8.06 -8.88 -26.35
N ILE A 169 8.38 -10.15 -26.20
CA ILE A 169 8.10 -10.93 -25.00
C ILE A 169 9.23 -11.95 -24.84
N ALA A 170 9.74 -12.09 -23.64
CA ALA A 170 10.84 -13.02 -23.34
C ALA A 170 10.28 -14.29 -22.69
#